data_1eebee2805ce7ad7e91ff7782027ce22
#
_entry.id   1eebee2805ce7ad7e91ff7782027ce22
#
_cell.length_a   1.000
_cell.length_b   1.000
_cell.length_c   1.000
_cell.angle_alpha   90.00
_cell.angle_beta   90.00
_cell.angle_gamma   90.00
#
_symmetry.space_group_name_H-M   'P 1'
#
loop_
_entity.id
_entity.type
_entity.pdbx_description
1 polymer ?
#
loop_
_entity_poly.entity_id
_entity_poly.type
_entity_poly.pdbx_seq_one_letter_code
_entity_poly.pdbx_strand_id
1 'polypeptide(L)'
;MEEEGDKPETINALKAIRIQFHLNSALVQLKANRYGDAIKSTTNALEIEGLNDSDKAKAYYRRGQAYGKAKEDELSLEDLKKALEFNPNDAGVIAEINAAKNRQKMRREIAKKAYSKMFS
;
A
#
# COMPACT_ATOMS: atom_id res chain seq x y z
N MET A 1 37.98 4.44 -17.14
CA MET A 1 37.01 3.94 -18.12
C MET A 1 35.71 3.66 -17.42
N GLU A 2 34.62 4.24 -17.89
CA GLU A 2 33.30 3.98 -17.29
C GLU A 2 32.85 2.57 -17.66
N GLU A 3 32.37 1.86 -16.65
CA GLU A 3 31.71 0.58 -16.87
C GLU A 3 30.28 0.83 -17.35
N GLU A 4 29.69 -0.10 -18.08
CA GLU A 4 28.36 0.03 -18.64
C GLU A 4 27.31 0.21 -17.54
N GLY A 5 27.50 -0.40 -16.35
CA GLY A 5 26.61 -0.25 -15.21
C GLY A 5 26.56 1.14 -14.60
N ASP A 6 27.54 2.02 -14.92
CA ASP A 6 27.61 3.39 -14.41
C ASP A 6 26.87 4.40 -15.29
N LYS A 7 26.38 3.99 -16.46
CA LYS A 7 25.65 4.87 -17.36
C LYS A 7 24.26 5.20 -16.78
N PRO A 8 23.80 6.48 -16.85
CA PRO A 8 22.50 6.86 -16.33
C PRO A 8 21.35 6.04 -16.88
N GLU A 9 21.33 5.74 -18.18
CA GLU A 9 20.27 4.94 -18.77
C GLU A 9 20.27 3.48 -18.28
N THR A 10 21.44 2.91 -17.98
CA THR A 10 21.54 1.57 -17.40
C THR A 10 21.04 1.58 -15.95
N ILE A 11 21.41 2.59 -15.17
CA ILE A 11 20.95 2.76 -13.79
C ILE A 11 19.43 2.91 -13.76
N ASN A 12 18.87 3.73 -14.65
CA ASN A 12 17.43 3.94 -14.73
C ASN A 12 16.68 2.67 -15.14
N ALA A 13 17.24 1.89 -16.07
CA ALA A 13 16.67 0.61 -16.47
C ALA A 13 16.65 -0.39 -15.32
N LEU A 14 17.73 -0.45 -14.54
CA LEU A 14 17.80 -1.31 -13.35
C LEU A 14 16.79 -0.88 -12.28
N LYS A 15 16.64 0.43 -12.05
CA LYS A 15 15.62 0.96 -11.12
C LYS A 15 14.22 0.56 -11.57
N ALA A 16 13.92 0.72 -12.86
CA ALA A 16 12.61 0.36 -13.41
C ALA A 16 12.31 -1.14 -13.20
N ILE A 17 13.29 -2.01 -13.43
CA ILE A 17 13.13 -3.44 -13.18
C ILE A 17 12.88 -3.72 -11.70
N ARG A 18 13.63 -3.09 -10.81
CA ARG A 18 13.47 -3.26 -9.37
C ARG A 18 12.09 -2.79 -8.88
N ILE A 19 11.62 -1.67 -9.39
CA ILE A 19 10.29 -1.16 -9.07
C ILE A 19 9.22 -2.19 -9.44
N GLN A 20 9.24 -2.66 -10.69
CA GLN A 20 8.27 -3.64 -11.15
C GLN A 20 8.37 -4.97 -10.41
N PHE A 21 9.58 -5.40 -10.09
CA PHE A 21 9.79 -6.59 -9.27
C PHE A 21 9.08 -6.47 -7.91
N HIS A 22 9.29 -5.38 -7.21
CA HIS A 22 8.67 -5.18 -5.90
C HIS A 22 7.15 -5.03 -5.98
N LEU A 23 6.66 -4.30 -6.97
CA LEU A 23 5.21 -4.12 -7.16
C LEU A 23 4.51 -5.44 -7.51
N ASN A 24 5.11 -6.23 -8.39
CA ASN A 24 4.56 -7.53 -8.76
C ASN A 24 4.66 -8.56 -7.64
N SER A 25 5.77 -8.53 -6.88
CA SER A 25 5.92 -9.37 -5.68
C SER A 25 4.81 -9.07 -4.68
N ALA A 26 4.53 -7.80 -4.44
CA ALA A 26 3.46 -7.38 -3.53
C ALA A 26 2.09 -7.92 -3.99
N LEU A 27 1.80 -7.88 -5.28
CA LEU A 27 0.54 -8.39 -5.81
C LEU A 27 0.39 -9.89 -5.55
N VAL A 28 1.44 -10.66 -5.82
CA VAL A 28 1.45 -12.12 -5.57
C VAL A 28 1.31 -12.40 -4.07
N GLN A 29 2.04 -11.64 -3.25
CA GLN A 29 2.00 -11.81 -1.79
C GLN A 29 0.61 -11.49 -1.21
N LEU A 30 -0.06 -10.46 -1.72
CA LEU A 30 -1.45 -10.17 -1.36
C LEU A 30 -2.38 -11.33 -1.68
N LYS A 31 -2.25 -11.91 -2.87
CA LYS A 31 -3.06 -13.06 -3.30
C LYS A 31 -2.78 -14.30 -2.47
N ALA A 32 -1.56 -14.42 -1.96
CA ALA A 32 -1.15 -15.53 -1.09
C ALA A 32 -1.45 -15.26 0.39
N ASN A 33 -2.11 -14.14 0.71
CA ASN A 33 -2.42 -13.72 2.09
C ASN A 33 -1.16 -13.48 2.94
N ARG A 34 -0.06 -13.11 2.29
CA ARG A 34 1.21 -12.77 2.94
C ARG A 34 1.32 -11.26 3.08
N TYR A 35 0.52 -10.70 3.99
CA TYR A 35 0.34 -9.25 4.09
C TYR A 35 1.59 -8.52 4.58
N GLY A 36 2.31 -9.07 5.54
CA GLY A 36 3.56 -8.49 6.02
C GLY A 36 4.62 -8.40 4.91
N ASP A 37 4.72 -9.43 4.08
CA ASP A 37 5.64 -9.45 2.95
C ASP A 37 5.22 -8.42 1.89
N ALA A 38 3.92 -8.29 1.65
CA ALA A 38 3.40 -7.30 0.70
C ALA A 38 3.70 -5.87 1.16
N ILE A 39 3.57 -5.58 2.45
CA ILE A 39 3.93 -4.30 3.04
C ILE A 39 5.42 -4.01 2.81
N LYS A 40 6.26 -5.00 3.04
CA LYS A 40 7.71 -4.86 2.86
C LYS A 40 8.07 -4.60 1.40
N SER A 41 7.48 -5.36 0.47
CA SER A 41 7.75 -5.20 -0.96
C SER A 41 7.33 -3.82 -1.46
N THR A 42 6.14 -3.35 -1.09
CA THR A 42 5.65 -2.02 -1.48
C THR A 42 6.48 -0.90 -0.86
N THR A 43 6.89 -1.06 0.40
CA THR A 43 7.78 -0.10 1.05
C THR A 43 9.11 -0.02 0.32
N ASN A 44 9.67 -1.15 -0.08
CA ASN A 44 10.90 -1.19 -0.87
C ASN A 44 10.73 -0.45 -2.20
N ALA A 45 9.60 -0.65 -2.88
CA ALA A 45 9.32 0.06 -4.12
C ALA A 45 9.27 1.58 -3.90
N LEU A 46 8.58 2.02 -2.85
CA LEU A 46 8.42 3.44 -2.54
C LEU A 46 9.74 4.14 -2.18
N GLU A 47 10.71 3.40 -1.69
CA GLU A 47 12.04 3.93 -1.37
C GLU A 47 12.93 4.13 -2.59
N ILE A 48 12.56 3.58 -3.75
CA ILE A 48 13.34 3.75 -4.97
C ILE A 48 13.06 5.14 -5.53
N GLU A 49 14.12 5.91 -5.74
CA GLU A 49 14.03 7.22 -6.34
C GLU A 49 13.56 7.14 -7.79
N GLY A 50 12.68 8.05 -8.19
CA GLY A 50 12.24 8.15 -9.57
C GLY A 50 10.94 7.42 -9.90
N LEU A 51 10.17 6.99 -8.90
CA LEU A 51 8.84 6.44 -9.17
C LEU A 51 7.96 7.48 -9.86
N ASN A 52 7.28 7.05 -10.93
CA ASN A 52 6.24 7.86 -11.54
C ASN A 52 4.93 7.77 -10.73
N ASP A 53 3.97 8.63 -11.05
CA ASP A 53 2.71 8.71 -10.30
C ASP A 53 1.90 7.40 -10.38
N SER A 54 1.93 6.73 -11.53
CA SER A 54 1.25 5.46 -11.71
C SER A 54 1.79 4.38 -10.77
N ASP A 55 3.12 4.28 -10.64
CA ASP A 55 3.76 3.32 -9.76
C ASP A 55 3.57 3.67 -8.29
N LYS A 56 3.59 4.97 -7.95
CA LYS A 56 3.26 5.44 -6.60
C LYS A 56 1.85 5.04 -6.21
N ALA A 57 0.89 5.27 -7.10
CA ALA A 57 -0.50 4.90 -6.86
C ALA A 57 -0.64 3.40 -6.60
N LYS A 58 0.00 2.56 -7.41
CA LYS A 58 -0.01 1.11 -7.23
C LYS A 58 0.60 0.69 -5.90
N ALA A 59 1.75 1.26 -5.56
CA ALA A 59 2.46 0.91 -4.32
C ALA A 59 1.62 1.28 -3.10
N TYR A 60 1.09 2.49 -3.05
CA TYR A 60 0.25 2.92 -1.93
C TYR A 60 -1.05 2.12 -1.85
N TYR A 61 -1.68 1.82 -3.00
CA TYR A 61 -2.89 1.02 -3.02
C TYR A 61 -2.64 -0.38 -2.44
N ARG A 62 -1.61 -1.07 -2.96
CA ARG A 62 -1.29 -2.43 -2.52
C ARG A 62 -0.88 -2.48 -1.05
N ARG A 63 -0.10 -1.50 -0.59
CA ARG A 63 0.25 -1.41 0.82
C ARG A 63 -0.97 -1.12 1.69
N GLY A 64 -1.83 -0.22 1.24
CA GLY A 64 -3.08 0.07 1.93
C GLY A 64 -3.98 -1.15 2.06
N GLN A 65 -4.09 -1.96 1.00
CA GLN A 65 -4.83 -3.23 1.05
C GLN A 65 -4.20 -4.20 2.05
N ALA A 66 -2.87 -4.32 2.04
CA ALA A 66 -2.15 -5.21 2.95
C ALA A 66 -2.34 -4.78 4.41
N TYR A 67 -2.25 -3.50 4.70
CA TYR A 67 -2.53 -2.98 6.04
C TYR A 67 -3.96 -3.25 6.47
N GLY A 68 -4.93 -3.07 5.58
CA GLY A 68 -6.34 -3.36 5.89
C GLY A 68 -6.57 -4.82 6.24
N LYS A 69 -5.95 -5.73 5.49
CA LYS A 69 -6.03 -7.16 5.76
C LYS A 69 -5.30 -7.54 7.06
N ALA A 70 -4.26 -6.80 7.42
CA ALA A 70 -3.53 -6.98 8.68
C ALA A 70 -4.21 -6.27 9.86
N LYS A 71 -5.40 -5.69 9.64
CA LYS A 71 -6.19 -4.97 10.66
C LYS A 71 -5.56 -3.67 11.14
N GLU A 72 -4.69 -3.09 10.34
CA GLU A 72 -4.07 -1.78 10.57
C GLU A 72 -4.83 -0.71 9.78
N ASP A 73 -6.06 -0.43 10.19
CA ASP A 73 -6.97 0.42 9.40
C ASP A 73 -6.51 1.87 9.26
N GLU A 74 -5.83 2.43 10.27
CA GLU A 74 -5.31 3.80 10.18
C GLU A 74 -4.23 3.92 9.12
N LEU A 75 -3.27 2.99 9.12
CA LEU A 75 -2.21 2.94 8.12
C LEU A 75 -2.77 2.63 6.73
N SER A 76 -3.77 1.77 6.67
CA SER A 76 -4.48 1.47 5.43
C SER A 76 -5.08 2.75 4.83
N LEU A 77 -5.81 3.53 5.64
CA LEU A 77 -6.43 4.78 5.19
C LEU A 77 -5.42 5.81 4.73
N GLU A 78 -4.30 5.95 5.43
CA GLU A 78 -3.22 6.85 5.02
C GLU A 78 -2.72 6.52 3.62
N ASP A 79 -2.40 5.24 3.37
CA ASP A 79 -1.88 4.80 2.09
C ASP A 79 -2.92 4.88 0.97
N LEU A 80 -4.17 4.53 1.27
CA LEU A 80 -5.25 4.61 0.28
C LEU A 80 -5.52 6.06 -0.13
N LYS A 81 -5.46 7.00 0.80
CA LYS A 81 -5.60 8.43 0.50
C LYS A 81 -4.45 8.93 -0.36
N LYS A 82 -3.22 8.48 -0.09
CA LYS A 82 -2.06 8.80 -0.94
C LYS A 82 -2.22 8.22 -2.34
N ALA A 83 -2.74 7.00 -2.45
CA ALA A 83 -3.03 6.41 -3.75
C ALA A 83 -3.98 7.28 -4.57
N LEU A 84 -5.00 7.88 -3.94
CA LEU A 84 -5.92 8.79 -4.61
C LEU A 84 -5.25 10.10 -5.05
N GLU A 85 -4.22 10.58 -4.34
CA GLU A 85 -3.48 11.76 -4.76
C GLU A 85 -2.83 11.55 -6.12
N PHE A 86 -2.37 10.34 -6.40
CA PHE A 86 -1.70 10.00 -7.65
C PHE A 86 -2.63 9.41 -8.71
N ASN A 87 -3.83 8.98 -8.33
CA ASN A 87 -4.85 8.47 -9.25
C ASN A 87 -6.24 8.80 -8.68
N PRO A 88 -6.74 10.05 -8.84
CA PRO A 88 -7.91 10.54 -8.11
C PRO A 88 -9.23 9.84 -8.41
N ASN A 89 -9.37 9.21 -9.55
CA ASN A 89 -10.66 8.64 -9.98
C ASN A 89 -10.71 7.11 -9.88
N ASP A 90 -9.78 6.51 -9.14
CA ASP A 90 -9.72 5.05 -9.00
C ASP A 90 -10.86 4.56 -8.11
N ALA A 91 -11.87 3.95 -8.75
CA ALA A 91 -13.04 3.41 -8.05
C ALA A 91 -12.68 2.31 -7.05
N GLY A 92 -11.66 1.50 -7.35
CA GLY A 92 -11.19 0.45 -6.45
C GLY A 92 -10.61 1.01 -5.16
N VAL A 93 -9.82 2.08 -5.27
CA VAL A 93 -9.25 2.76 -4.10
C VAL A 93 -10.34 3.41 -3.26
N ILE A 94 -11.28 4.08 -3.90
CA ILE A 94 -12.43 4.71 -3.21
C ILE A 94 -13.23 3.66 -2.45
N ALA A 95 -13.51 2.52 -3.06
CA ALA A 95 -14.23 1.42 -2.41
C ALA A 95 -13.46 0.89 -1.19
N GLU A 96 -12.15 0.74 -1.30
CA GLU A 96 -11.31 0.28 -0.18
C GLU A 96 -11.28 1.29 0.97
N ILE A 97 -11.25 2.59 0.66
CA ILE A 97 -11.33 3.65 1.68
C ILE A 97 -12.65 3.54 2.44
N ASN A 98 -13.75 3.40 1.72
CA ASN A 98 -15.07 3.27 2.34
C ASN A 98 -15.16 2.01 3.21
N ALA A 99 -14.61 0.89 2.73
CA ALA A 99 -14.56 -0.34 3.50
C ALA A 99 -13.73 -0.18 4.78
N ALA A 100 -12.58 0.48 4.69
CA ALA A 100 -11.71 0.72 5.85
C ALA A 100 -12.39 1.63 6.88
N LYS A 101 -13.08 2.68 6.43
CA LYS A 101 -13.83 3.58 7.31
C LYS A 101 -14.97 2.83 8.02
N ASN A 102 -15.66 1.94 7.31
CA ASN A 102 -16.73 1.13 7.89
C ASN A 102 -16.18 0.16 8.95
N ARG A 103 -15.04 -0.46 8.69
CA ARG A 103 -14.39 -1.34 9.67
C ARG A 103 -14.04 -0.58 10.95
N GLN A 104 -13.46 0.62 10.83
CA GLN A 104 -13.13 1.46 11.98
C GLN A 104 -14.38 1.84 12.79
N LYS A 105 -15.45 2.22 12.09
CA LYS A 105 -16.72 2.57 12.73
C LYS A 105 -17.28 1.39 13.52
N MET A 106 -17.29 0.22 12.93
CA MET A 106 -17.78 -1.00 13.59
C MET A 106 -16.95 -1.36 14.81
N ARG A 107 -15.64 -1.26 14.72
CA ARG A 107 -14.73 -1.53 15.86
C ARG A 107 -15.00 -0.56 17.01
N ARG A 108 -15.18 0.73 16.71
CA ARG A 108 -15.50 1.73 17.73
C ARG A 108 -16.83 1.43 18.41
N GLU A 109 -17.85 1.04 17.67
CA GLU A 109 -19.16 0.69 18.22
C GLU A 109 -19.08 -0.54 19.11
N ILE A 110 -18.34 -1.57 18.70
CA ILE A 110 -18.12 -2.77 19.49
C ILE A 110 -17.37 -2.42 20.79
N ALA A 111 -16.31 -1.63 20.69
CA ALA A 111 -15.55 -1.19 21.86
C ALA A 111 -16.39 -0.36 22.82
N LYS A 112 -17.22 0.53 22.28
CA LYS A 112 -18.13 1.36 23.08
C LYS A 112 -19.15 0.50 23.85
N LYS A 113 -19.73 -0.50 23.20
CA LYS A 113 -20.67 -1.42 23.84
C LYS A 113 -19.99 -2.25 24.94
N ALA A 114 -18.78 -2.75 24.66
CA ALA A 114 -18.02 -3.51 25.65
C ALA A 114 -17.69 -2.65 26.87
N TYR A 115 -17.24 -1.41 26.63
CA TYR A 115 -16.96 -0.45 27.68
C TYR A 115 -18.20 -0.16 28.54
N SER A 116 -19.36 0.08 27.91
CA SER A 116 -20.62 0.31 28.62
C SER A 116 -21.00 -0.87 29.51
N LYS A 117 -20.80 -2.08 29.04
CA LYS A 117 -21.11 -3.29 29.83
C LYS A 117 -20.22 -3.43 31.06
N MET A 118 -18.98 -2.94 30.99
CA MET A 118 -18.05 -3.00 32.12
C MET A 118 -18.49 -2.13 33.29
N PHE A 119 -19.30 -1.11 33.03
CA PHE A 119 -19.73 -0.11 34.02
C PHE A 119 -21.23 -0.09 34.31
N SER A 120 -21.94 -1.07 33.80
CA SER A 120 -23.38 -1.20 34.07
C SER A 120 -23.69 -2.12 35.24
#